data_0b1efaf4d8b1583c0ef9e4ce9bb230eb
#
_entry.id   0b1efaf4d8b1583c0ef9e4ce9bb230eb
#
_cell.length_a   1.000
_cell.length_b   1.000
_cell.length_c   1.000
_cell.angle_alpha   90.00
_cell.angle_beta   90.00
_cell.angle_gamma   90.00
#
_symmetry.space_group_name_H-M   'P 1'
#
loop_
_entity.id
_entity.type
_entity.pdbx_description
1 polymer ?
#
loop_
_entity_poly.entity_id
_entity_poly.type
_entity_poly.pdbx_seq_one_letter_code
_entity_poly.pdbx_strand_id
1 'polypeptide(L)'
;MKIRENIEIFERIKLNKVAKFSDESRGRERLEEPDEIRTCFMVDRDRIIHSKSFRRLKRKTQVFIRTYGDHYRTRLVHTLEVSQVARTIGVALSLNEYLIEAIALGHDLGHAAFAHIGEDILNDFLPGGFKHNEQSVRVAKKIEKNGLGLNLTKEVLDGILNHSGFSNVSKVAGTFEGQVVRFADKIAYVNHDIDDSIRAGILKEEDLPKNIIEILGASGSERIDTLVKDCVFNTIDNIDKGEPRVSLSNEIGDAFIQLRKFLFDNIYLGKYLEDERKKAEFVLSKVIEYYYKNWGEMPELYKNIYSKVCDVLNIFGIIRAKYC
;
A
#
# COMPACT_ATOMS: atom_id res chain seq x y z
N MET A 1 -1.68 -21.08 30.72
CA MET A 1 -1.08 -20.56 29.48
C MET A 1 -2.16 -19.89 28.65
N LYS A 2 -1.98 -18.64 28.24
CA LYS A 2 -2.96 -17.91 27.45
C LYS A 2 -2.96 -18.46 26.01
N ILE A 3 -4.08 -18.38 25.30
CA ILE A 3 -4.19 -18.86 23.90
C ILE A 3 -3.15 -18.15 23.01
N ARG A 4 -2.96 -16.85 23.19
CA ARG A 4 -1.93 -16.07 22.52
C ARG A 4 -0.52 -16.67 22.67
N GLU A 5 -0.13 -17.06 23.88
CA GLU A 5 1.19 -17.64 24.17
C GLU A 5 1.40 -18.97 23.40
N ASN A 6 0.35 -19.76 23.22
CA ASN A 6 0.42 -20.96 22.40
C ASN A 6 0.69 -20.61 20.92
N ILE A 7 0.01 -19.58 20.39
CA ILE A 7 0.22 -19.14 19.00
C ILE A 7 1.68 -18.67 18.82
N GLU A 8 2.20 -17.87 19.75
CA GLU A 8 3.60 -17.41 19.74
C GLU A 8 4.61 -18.58 19.80
N ILE A 9 4.32 -19.62 20.57
CA ILE A 9 5.13 -20.85 20.58
C ILE A 9 5.07 -21.56 19.21
N PHE A 10 3.90 -21.66 18.59
CA PHE A 10 3.76 -22.22 17.24
C PHE A 10 4.49 -21.40 16.17
N GLU A 11 4.52 -20.08 16.30
CA GLU A 11 5.35 -19.24 15.43
C GLU A 11 6.81 -19.66 15.49
N ARG A 12 7.36 -19.90 16.68
CA ARG A 12 8.76 -20.36 16.88
C ARG A 12 9.08 -21.69 16.23
N ILE A 13 8.09 -22.55 16.09
CA ILE A 13 8.26 -23.88 15.48
C ILE A 13 8.11 -23.81 13.95
N LYS A 14 7.18 -22.98 13.46
CA LYS A 14 6.77 -22.98 12.06
C LYS A 14 7.52 -21.95 11.20
N LEU A 15 7.84 -20.78 11.76
CA LEU A 15 8.37 -19.68 10.98
C LEU A 15 9.88 -19.79 10.75
N ASN A 16 10.32 -19.24 9.62
CA ASN A 16 11.73 -19.11 9.28
C ASN A 16 12.42 -18.15 10.26
N LYS A 17 13.71 -18.36 10.49
CA LYS A 17 14.55 -17.51 11.35
C LYS A 17 14.63 -16.04 10.91
N VAL A 18 14.33 -15.74 9.64
CA VAL A 18 14.28 -14.36 9.11
C VAL A 18 12.91 -13.68 9.29
N ALA A 19 11.90 -14.46 9.72
CA ALA A 19 10.57 -13.93 9.99
C ALA A 19 10.55 -13.09 11.26
N LYS A 20 9.60 -12.16 11.33
CA LYS A 20 9.36 -11.40 12.56
C LYS A 20 8.37 -12.13 13.47
N PHE A 21 8.84 -12.57 14.62
CA PHE A 21 8.01 -13.21 15.64
C PHE A 21 7.16 -12.19 16.38
N SER A 22 5.93 -12.57 16.74
CA SER A 22 4.99 -11.67 17.42
C SER A 22 5.46 -11.28 18.84
N ASP A 23 6.09 -12.19 19.57
CA ASP A 23 6.65 -11.96 20.91
C ASP A 23 7.93 -11.09 20.89
N GLU A 24 8.54 -10.88 19.73
CA GLU A 24 9.69 -9.99 19.51
C GLU A 24 9.30 -8.62 18.93
N SER A 25 8.01 -8.29 18.91
CA SER A 25 7.59 -6.99 18.40
C SER A 25 8.23 -5.83 19.18
N ARG A 26 8.66 -4.80 18.44
CA ARG A 26 9.15 -3.53 19.03
C ARG A 26 8.04 -2.73 19.73
N GLY A 27 6.83 -3.30 19.78
CA GLY A 27 5.69 -2.77 20.48
C GLY A 27 5.02 -1.57 19.80
N ARG A 28 4.18 -0.91 20.58
CA ARG A 28 3.29 0.18 20.18
C ARG A 28 3.77 1.52 20.73
N GLU A 29 3.24 2.61 20.20
CA GLU A 29 3.52 3.96 20.74
C GLU A 29 2.92 4.14 22.13
N ARG A 30 1.68 3.70 22.33
CA ARG A 30 1.02 3.66 23.63
C ARG A 30 0.99 2.24 24.15
N LEU A 31 1.46 2.06 25.40
CA LEU A 31 1.44 0.75 26.03
C LEU A 31 -0.01 0.27 26.23
N GLU A 32 -0.22 -1.00 26.00
CA GLU A 32 -1.50 -1.70 26.17
C GLU A 32 -1.22 -3.10 26.73
N GLU A 33 -2.14 -3.61 27.51
CA GLU A 33 -2.10 -5.00 27.95
C GLU A 33 -2.23 -5.93 26.73
N PRO A 34 -1.42 -6.98 26.66
CA PRO A 34 -1.50 -7.96 25.58
C PRO A 34 -2.85 -8.66 25.59
N ASP A 35 -3.41 -8.88 24.39
CA ASP A 35 -4.65 -9.62 24.20
C ASP A 35 -4.47 -11.10 24.66
N GLU A 36 -5.52 -11.72 25.21
CA GLU A 36 -5.44 -13.06 25.75
C GLU A 36 -5.45 -14.15 24.64
N ILE A 37 -6.00 -13.82 23.47
CA ILE A 37 -6.22 -14.74 22.35
C ILE A 37 -5.31 -14.41 21.17
N ARG A 38 -5.22 -13.12 20.78
CA ARG A 38 -4.57 -12.66 19.56
C ARG A 38 -3.15 -12.20 19.80
N THR A 39 -2.24 -12.51 18.87
CA THR A 39 -0.91 -11.90 18.83
C THR A 39 -1.01 -10.41 18.47
N CYS A 40 0.07 -9.67 18.67
CA CYS A 40 0.09 -8.22 18.42
C CYS A 40 -0.25 -7.87 16.96
N PHE A 41 0.20 -8.68 15.98
CA PHE A 41 -0.06 -8.45 14.55
C PHE A 41 -1.50 -8.82 14.16
N MET A 42 -2.10 -9.83 14.78
CA MET A 42 -3.54 -10.12 14.63
C MET A 42 -4.40 -8.95 15.09
N VAL A 43 -4.06 -8.33 16.23
CA VAL A 43 -4.75 -7.15 16.74
C VAL A 43 -4.60 -5.97 15.77
N ASP A 44 -3.43 -5.78 15.17
CA ASP A 44 -3.20 -4.70 14.21
C ASP A 44 -4.04 -4.88 12.93
N ARG A 45 -4.06 -6.09 12.38
CA ARG A 45 -4.93 -6.45 11.25
C ARG A 45 -6.38 -6.09 11.52
N ASP A 46 -6.90 -6.51 12.66
CA ASP A 46 -8.29 -6.27 13.06
C ASP A 46 -8.56 -4.75 13.20
N ARG A 47 -7.65 -4.00 13.79
CA ARG A 47 -7.76 -2.54 13.90
C ARG A 47 -7.83 -1.84 12.55
N ILE A 48 -7.04 -2.31 11.58
CA ILE A 48 -7.03 -1.78 10.21
C ILE A 48 -8.35 -2.08 9.52
N ILE A 49 -8.81 -3.34 9.50
CA ILE A 49 -10.06 -3.75 8.85
C ILE A 49 -11.26 -2.96 9.39
N HIS A 50 -11.32 -2.75 10.71
CA HIS A 50 -12.41 -2.02 11.35
C HIS A 50 -12.26 -0.50 11.32
N SER A 51 -11.21 0.05 10.69
CA SER A 51 -11.01 1.50 10.55
C SER A 51 -11.97 2.14 9.54
N LYS A 52 -12.21 3.44 9.68
CA LYS A 52 -13.00 4.21 8.70
C LYS A 52 -12.26 4.34 7.37
N SER A 53 -10.95 4.53 7.43
CA SER A 53 -10.09 4.70 6.24
C SER A 53 -10.06 3.44 5.39
N PHE A 54 -10.02 2.26 5.99
CA PHE A 54 -10.13 0.99 5.25
C PHE A 54 -11.46 0.88 4.50
N ARG A 55 -12.59 1.17 5.16
CA ARG A 55 -13.90 1.16 4.51
C ARG A 55 -14.04 2.19 3.37
N ARG A 56 -13.27 3.29 3.42
CA ARG A 56 -13.26 4.31 2.36
C ARG A 56 -12.57 3.83 1.07
N LEU A 57 -11.70 2.83 1.15
CA LEU A 57 -11.02 2.27 -0.03
C LEU A 57 -12.01 1.76 -1.09
N LYS A 58 -13.20 1.31 -0.69
CA LYS A 58 -14.26 0.88 -1.61
C LYS A 58 -14.75 1.97 -2.58
N ARG A 59 -14.53 3.25 -2.25
CA ARG A 59 -14.95 4.41 -3.06
C ARG A 59 -13.78 5.21 -3.63
N LYS A 60 -12.56 4.72 -3.48
CA LYS A 60 -11.39 5.27 -4.14
C LYS A 60 -11.12 4.47 -5.41
N THR A 61 -10.90 5.18 -6.52
CA THR A 61 -10.53 4.57 -7.80
C THR A 61 -9.10 4.03 -7.73
N GLN A 62 -8.80 3.02 -8.54
CA GLN A 62 -7.44 2.54 -8.72
C GLN A 62 -6.76 3.38 -9.83
N VAL A 63 -6.89 3.02 -11.07
CA VAL A 63 -6.34 3.79 -12.20
C VAL A 63 -7.44 4.52 -12.96
N PHE A 64 -8.56 3.84 -13.22
CA PHE A 64 -9.64 4.37 -14.04
C PHE A 64 -10.65 5.16 -13.19
N ILE A 65 -10.80 6.44 -13.50
CA ILE A 65 -11.71 7.35 -12.78
C ILE A 65 -13.17 7.11 -13.21
N ARG A 66 -13.37 6.77 -14.48
CA ARG A 66 -14.70 6.59 -15.07
C ARG A 66 -15.04 5.12 -15.13
N THR A 67 -15.75 4.65 -14.12
CA THR A 67 -16.23 3.27 -14.04
C THR A 67 -17.68 3.20 -14.56
N TYR A 68 -17.84 2.80 -15.82
CA TYR A 68 -19.13 2.28 -16.30
C TYR A 68 -19.17 0.78 -16.01
N GLY A 69 -19.95 0.38 -15.00
CA GLY A 69 -20.12 -1.01 -14.61
C GLY A 69 -19.36 -1.41 -13.31
N ASP A 70 -19.71 -2.57 -12.79
CA ASP A 70 -19.25 -3.05 -11.46
C ASP A 70 -17.95 -3.86 -11.51
N HIS A 71 -17.29 -3.94 -12.66
CA HIS A 71 -16.15 -4.84 -12.88
C HIS A 71 -14.78 -4.19 -12.75
N TYR A 72 -14.71 -2.86 -12.62
CA TYR A 72 -13.44 -2.16 -12.41
C TYR A 72 -13.01 -2.23 -10.95
N ARG A 73 -11.71 -2.36 -10.75
CA ARG A 73 -11.15 -2.49 -9.40
C ARG A 73 -11.18 -1.17 -8.64
N THR A 74 -11.70 -1.25 -7.42
CA THR A 74 -11.54 -0.19 -6.42
C THR A 74 -10.25 -0.44 -5.64
N ARG A 75 -9.78 0.56 -4.89
CA ARG A 75 -8.63 0.37 -3.99
C ARG A 75 -8.85 -0.73 -2.96
N LEU A 76 -10.07 -0.96 -2.54
CA LEU A 76 -10.36 -2.07 -1.63
C LEU A 76 -10.07 -3.43 -2.28
N VAL A 77 -10.49 -3.61 -3.54
CA VAL A 77 -10.22 -4.85 -4.28
C VAL A 77 -8.72 -5.03 -4.48
N HIS A 78 -8.03 -3.98 -4.95
CA HIS A 78 -6.56 -4.00 -5.05
C HIS A 78 -5.89 -4.38 -3.72
N THR A 79 -6.29 -3.78 -2.61
CA THR A 79 -5.73 -4.09 -1.28
C THR A 79 -5.92 -5.57 -0.90
N LEU A 80 -7.05 -6.17 -1.28
CA LEU A 80 -7.30 -7.61 -1.06
C LEU A 80 -6.44 -8.49 -1.97
N GLU A 81 -6.26 -8.11 -3.25
CA GLU A 81 -5.37 -8.80 -4.19
C GLU A 81 -3.91 -8.73 -3.71
N VAL A 82 -3.44 -7.57 -3.25
CA VAL A 82 -2.12 -7.42 -2.62
C VAL A 82 -1.97 -8.33 -1.41
N SER A 83 -2.96 -8.36 -0.53
CA SER A 83 -2.95 -9.23 0.64
C SER A 83 -2.89 -10.71 0.26
N GLN A 84 -3.63 -11.13 -0.75
CA GLN A 84 -3.63 -12.51 -1.24
C GLN A 84 -2.24 -12.88 -1.80
N VAL A 85 -1.66 -12.07 -2.69
CA VAL A 85 -0.33 -12.33 -3.27
C VAL A 85 0.75 -12.34 -2.19
N ALA A 86 0.75 -11.34 -1.31
CA ALA A 86 1.73 -11.22 -0.23
C ALA A 86 1.70 -12.42 0.73
N ARG A 87 0.50 -12.88 1.10
CA ARG A 87 0.33 -14.05 1.97
C ARG A 87 0.78 -15.33 1.28
N THR A 88 0.54 -15.49 -0.02
CA THR A 88 1.03 -16.64 -0.79
C THR A 88 2.57 -16.71 -0.73
N ILE A 89 3.25 -15.60 -1.02
CA ILE A 89 4.72 -15.51 -0.91
C ILE A 89 5.17 -15.76 0.54
N GLY A 90 4.51 -15.13 1.50
CA GLY A 90 4.87 -15.24 2.91
C GLY A 90 4.75 -16.64 3.48
N VAL A 91 3.68 -17.36 3.15
CA VAL A 91 3.48 -18.77 3.56
C VAL A 91 4.56 -19.66 2.94
N ALA A 92 4.88 -19.46 1.65
CA ALA A 92 5.95 -20.21 0.97
C ALA A 92 7.33 -19.99 1.60
N LEU A 93 7.60 -18.78 2.10
CA LEU A 93 8.84 -18.43 2.79
C LEU A 93 8.80 -18.70 4.31
N SER A 94 7.69 -19.23 4.83
CA SER A 94 7.46 -19.43 6.28
C SER A 94 7.62 -18.13 7.09
N LEU A 95 7.10 -17.01 6.59
CA LEU A 95 7.06 -15.71 7.27
C LEU A 95 5.78 -15.54 8.11
N ASN A 96 5.73 -14.47 8.91
CA ASN A 96 4.58 -14.16 9.75
C ASN A 96 3.40 -13.64 8.92
N GLU A 97 2.45 -14.52 8.65
CA GLU A 97 1.28 -14.24 7.80
C GLU A 97 0.41 -13.10 8.35
N TYR A 98 0.27 -12.99 9.68
CA TYR A 98 -0.53 -11.92 10.30
C TYR A 98 0.12 -10.56 10.15
N LEU A 99 1.46 -10.48 10.21
CA LEU A 99 2.19 -9.24 9.96
C LEU A 99 2.06 -8.83 8.50
N ILE A 100 2.22 -9.77 7.56
CA ILE A 100 2.03 -9.53 6.12
C ILE A 100 0.62 -8.99 5.86
N GLU A 101 -0.41 -9.65 6.38
CA GLU A 101 -1.80 -9.25 6.18
C GLU A 101 -2.07 -7.84 6.74
N ALA A 102 -1.58 -7.55 7.95
CA ALA A 102 -1.75 -6.23 8.56
C ALA A 102 -1.07 -5.12 7.73
N ILE A 103 0.14 -5.34 7.22
CA ILE A 103 0.84 -4.37 6.36
C ILE A 103 0.08 -4.20 5.04
N ALA A 104 -0.28 -5.31 4.38
CA ALA A 104 -0.97 -5.29 3.09
C ALA A 104 -2.33 -4.59 3.17
N LEU A 105 -3.13 -4.84 4.22
CA LEU A 105 -4.42 -4.16 4.40
C LEU A 105 -4.26 -2.68 4.77
N GLY A 106 -3.11 -2.30 5.34
CA GLY A 106 -2.84 -0.93 5.79
C GLY A 106 -2.13 -0.03 4.79
N HIS A 107 -1.50 -0.59 3.74
CA HIS A 107 -0.56 0.15 2.90
C HIS A 107 -1.16 1.38 2.22
N ASP A 108 -2.41 1.30 1.77
CA ASP A 108 -3.10 2.32 0.96
C ASP A 108 -4.13 3.18 1.72
N LEU A 109 -4.18 3.11 3.06
CA LEU A 109 -5.16 3.86 3.88
C LEU A 109 -5.14 5.36 3.60
N GLY A 110 -3.96 5.92 3.34
CA GLY A 110 -3.71 7.34 3.12
C GLY A 110 -3.76 7.79 1.66
N HIS A 111 -4.06 6.91 0.73
CA HIS A 111 -4.08 7.28 -0.69
C HIS A 111 -5.07 8.41 -0.99
N ALA A 112 -4.67 9.33 -1.87
CA ALA A 112 -5.50 10.47 -2.28
C ALA A 112 -6.74 10.03 -3.08
N ALA A 113 -7.73 10.90 -3.20
CA ALA A 113 -8.78 10.75 -4.20
C ALA A 113 -8.16 10.87 -5.61
N PHE A 114 -8.69 10.16 -6.59
CA PHE A 114 -8.16 10.11 -7.96
C PHE A 114 -6.73 9.58 -8.09
N ALA A 115 -6.35 8.67 -7.21
CA ALA A 115 -5.08 7.93 -7.29
C ALA A 115 -3.82 8.84 -7.38
N HIS A 116 -2.91 8.56 -8.30
CA HIS A 116 -1.68 9.33 -8.46
C HIS A 116 -1.91 10.79 -8.88
N ILE A 117 -2.99 11.07 -9.64
CA ILE A 117 -3.35 12.44 -10.00
C ILE A 117 -3.57 13.28 -8.73
N GLY A 118 -4.33 12.74 -7.78
CA GLY A 118 -4.55 13.43 -6.53
C GLY A 118 -3.30 13.54 -5.66
N GLU A 119 -2.40 12.57 -5.75
CA GLU A 119 -1.10 12.61 -5.08
C GLU A 119 -0.23 13.72 -5.65
N ASP A 120 -0.14 13.84 -6.97
CA ASP A 120 0.64 14.88 -7.65
C ASP A 120 0.12 16.29 -7.31
N ILE A 121 -1.21 16.49 -7.38
CA ILE A 121 -1.82 17.77 -7.02
C ILE A 121 -1.53 18.15 -5.56
N LEU A 122 -1.67 17.19 -4.64
CA LEU A 122 -1.38 17.45 -3.22
C LEU A 122 0.11 17.67 -2.99
N ASN A 123 0.97 16.98 -3.72
CA ASN A 123 2.41 17.15 -3.64
C ASN A 123 2.84 18.55 -4.10
N ASP A 124 2.26 19.07 -5.16
CA ASP A 124 2.54 20.42 -5.68
C ASP A 124 1.93 21.51 -4.78
N PHE A 125 0.79 21.23 -4.18
CA PHE A 125 0.11 22.21 -3.33
C PHE A 125 0.72 22.34 -1.94
N LEU A 126 1.25 21.25 -1.37
CA LEU A 126 1.74 21.22 -0.01
C LEU A 126 3.25 21.54 0.05
N PRO A 127 3.70 22.48 0.89
CA PRO A 127 5.11 22.88 0.97
C PRO A 127 6.08 21.75 1.31
N GLY A 128 5.61 20.73 2.02
CA GLY A 128 6.39 19.54 2.38
C GLY A 128 6.23 18.38 1.39
N GLY A 129 5.46 18.59 0.32
CA GLY A 129 5.05 17.54 -0.58
C GLY A 129 3.99 16.59 0.03
N PHE A 130 3.59 15.60 -0.76
CA PHE A 130 2.63 14.57 -0.33
C PHE A 130 3.06 13.21 -0.88
N LYS A 131 3.04 12.19 -0.02
CA LYS A 131 3.24 10.79 -0.39
C LYS A 131 2.20 9.93 0.30
N HIS A 132 1.52 9.08 -0.46
CA HIS A 132 0.45 8.24 0.06
C HIS A 132 0.91 7.29 1.17
N ASN A 133 2.13 6.78 1.11
CA ASN A 133 2.69 5.89 2.13
C ASN A 133 2.92 6.62 3.47
N GLU A 134 3.46 7.85 3.43
CA GLU A 134 3.61 8.71 4.61
C GLU A 134 2.24 9.08 5.19
N GLN A 135 1.29 9.40 4.31
CA GLN A 135 -0.09 9.69 4.69
C GLN A 135 -0.79 8.46 5.26
N SER A 136 -0.52 7.24 4.77
CA SER A 136 -1.07 5.99 5.33
C SER A 136 -0.63 5.79 6.78
N VAL A 137 0.65 6.00 7.06
CA VAL A 137 1.17 5.99 8.43
C VAL A 137 0.51 7.09 9.28
N ARG A 138 0.35 8.29 8.73
CA ARG A 138 -0.29 9.39 9.44
C ARG A 138 -1.75 9.12 9.75
N VAL A 139 -2.50 8.55 8.79
CA VAL A 139 -3.89 8.10 9.00
C VAL A 139 -3.95 7.10 10.15
N ALA A 140 -3.08 6.09 10.14
CA ALA A 140 -3.01 5.06 11.16
C ALA A 140 -2.60 5.61 12.54
N LYS A 141 -1.68 6.57 12.61
CA LYS A 141 -1.15 7.09 13.87
C LYS A 141 -1.98 8.22 14.47
N LYS A 142 -2.56 9.09 13.62
CA LYS A 142 -3.07 10.40 14.10
C LYS A 142 -4.49 10.74 13.65
N ILE A 143 -5.05 10.12 12.61
CA ILE A 143 -6.36 10.53 12.08
C ILE A 143 -7.49 9.61 12.54
N GLU A 144 -7.26 8.29 12.50
CA GLU A 144 -8.27 7.33 12.93
C GLU A 144 -8.66 7.50 14.40
N LYS A 145 -9.82 6.95 14.74
CA LYS A 145 -10.39 7.05 16.11
C LYS A 145 -10.45 8.49 16.64
N ASN A 146 -10.89 9.43 15.80
CA ASN A 146 -11.04 10.84 16.14
C ASN A 146 -9.74 11.49 16.67
N GLY A 147 -8.62 11.22 16.05
CA GLY A 147 -7.31 11.80 16.39
C GLY A 147 -6.44 10.94 17.29
N LEU A 148 -6.96 9.83 17.83
CA LEU A 148 -6.19 8.94 18.69
C LEU A 148 -5.30 7.96 17.93
N GLY A 149 -5.61 7.69 16.66
CA GLY A 149 -4.94 6.69 15.85
C GLY A 149 -5.26 5.24 16.26
N LEU A 150 -4.76 4.31 15.46
CA LEU A 150 -4.99 2.86 15.64
C LEU A 150 -4.05 2.22 16.65
N ASN A 151 -2.96 2.89 17.01
CA ASN A 151 -1.90 2.38 17.89
C ASN A 151 -1.32 1.05 17.39
N LEU A 152 -0.89 1.02 16.12
CA LEU A 152 -0.29 -0.15 15.48
C LEU A 152 1.14 -0.38 15.97
N THR A 153 1.65 -1.60 15.81
CA THR A 153 3.05 -1.94 16.09
C THR A 153 3.99 -1.22 15.14
N LYS A 154 5.23 -1.06 15.57
CA LYS A 154 6.28 -0.39 14.78
C LYS A 154 6.58 -1.15 13.48
N GLU A 155 6.48 -2.47 13.49
CA GLU A 155 6.68 -3.34 12.33
C GLU A 155 5.63 -3.06 11.25
N VAL A 156 4.36 -3.00 11.63
CA VAL A 156 3.26 -2.70 10.68
C VAL A 156 3.41 -1.30 10.12
N LEU A 157 3.73 -0.30 10.96
CA LEU A 157 3.94 1.07 10.49
C LEU A 157 5.15 1.20 9.56
N ASP A 158 6.23 0.48 9.84
CA ASP A 158 7.43 0.43 8.99
C ASP A 158 7.14 -0.20 7.64
N GLY A 159 6.42 -1.33 7.61
CA GLY A 159 5.98 -1.99 6.38
C GLY A 159 5.06 -1.08 5.54
N ILE A 160 4.09 -0.42 6.16
CA ILE A 160 3.23 0.57 5.49
C ILE A 160 4.04 1.74 4.92
N LEU A 161 5.01 2.26 5.67
CA LEU A 161 5.84 3.39 5.22
C LEU A 161 6.71 3.03 4.01
N ASN A 162 7.24 1.82 3.98
CA ASN A 162 8.28 1.41 3.03
C ASN A 162 7.78 0.47 1.92
N HIS A 163 6.44 0.34 1.71
CA HIS A 163 5.89 -0.48 0.64
C HIS A 163 6.09 0.14 -0.75
N SER A 164 6.08 1.46 -0.86
CA SER A 164 6.20 2.18 -2.14
C SER A 164 7.67 2.38 -2.58
N GLY A 165 7.88 2.64 -3.88
CA GLY A 165 9.19 2.89 -4.47
C GLY A 165 9.96 1.62 -4.85
N PHE A 166 10.29 1.45 -6.15
CA PHE A 166 11.03 0.28 -6.66
C PHE A 166 12.54 0.53 -6.72
N SER A 167 12.94 1.76 -7.00
CA SER A 167 14.34 2.13 -7.29
C SER A 167 15.14 2.61 -6.07
N ASN A 168 14.52 2.83 -4.91
CA ASN A 168 15.19 3.37 -3.74
C ASN A 168 15.61 2.24 -2.78
N VAL A 169 16.78 1.67 -3.00
CA VAL A 169 17.39 0.64 -2.14
C VAL A 169 17.55 1.13 -0.69
N SER A 170 17.65 2.43 -0.47
CA SER A 170 17.82 3.03 0.86
C SER A 170 16.58 3.02 1.76
N LYS A 171 15.39 2.72 1.21
CA LYS A 171 14.13 2.69 1.95
C LYS A 171 13.43 1.34 1.81
N VAL A 172 14.03 0.32 2.39
CA VAL A 172 13.47 -1.03 2.44
C VAL A 172 12.89 -1.25 3.82
N ALA A 173 11.75 -1.92 3.90
CA ALA A 173 11.16 -2.31 5.19
C ALA A 173 12.13 -3.18 5.99
N GLY A 174 12.17 -2.95 7.31
CA GLY A 174 13.08 -3.64 8.21
C GLY A 174 12.71 -5.11 8.49
N THR A 175 11.56 -5.57 7.98
CA THR A 175 11.09 -6.96 8.10
C THR A 175 10.92 -7.58 6.73
N PHE A 176 11.14 -8.89 6.62
CA PHE A 176 10.88 -9.64 5.39
C PHE A 176 9.42 -9.54 4.95
N GLU A 177 8.52 -9.55 5.91
CA GLU A 177 7.08 -9.38 5.69
C GLU A 177 6.76 -8.05 4.98
N GLY A 178 7.37 -6.95 5.42
CA GLY A 178 7.22 -5.66 4.76
C GLY A 178 7.84 -5.62 3.36
N GLN A 179 8.98 -6.31 3.15
CA GLN A 179 9.59 -6.44 1.82
C GLN A 179 8.70 -7.26 0.88
N VAL A 180 8.08 -8.34 1.35
CA VAL A 180 7.13 -9.15 0.57
C VAL A 180 5.94 -8.32 0.14
N VAL A 181 5.34 -7.52 1.03
CA VAL A 181 4.21 -6.65 0.67
C VAL A 181 4.59 -5.65 -0.42
N ARG A 182 5.81 -5.11 -0.39
CA ARG A 182 6.32 -4.21 -1.43
C ARG A 182 6.37 -4.86 -2.82
N PHE A 183 6.72 -6.14 -2.93
CA PHE A 183 6.68 -6.87 -4.20
C PHE A 183 5.25 -7.22 -4.60
N ALA A 184 4.46 -7.71 -3.65
CA ALA A 184 3.08 -8.10 -3.87
C ALA A 184 2.20 -6.96 -4.38
N ASP A 185 2.36 -5.74 -3.84
CA ASP A 185 1.69 -4.54 -4.32
C ASP A 185 1.94 -4.34 -5.83
N LYS A 186 3.21 -4.42 -6.25
CA LYS A 186 3.59 -4.23 -7.64
C LYS A 186 3.13 -5.35 -8.55
N ILE A 187 3.24 -6.59 -8.11
CA ILE A 187 2.75 -7.76 -8.85
C ILE A 187 1.24 -7.61 -9.08
N ALA A 188 0.50 -7.23 -8.04
CA ALA A 188 -0.93 -7.04 -8.13
C ALA A 188 -1.28 -5.91 -9.11
N TYR A 189 -0.76 -4.67 -8.90
CA TYR A 189 -1.22 -3.54 -9.71
C TYR A 189 -0.84 -3.67 -11.19
N VAL A 190 0.35 -4.17 -11.53
CA VAL A 190 0.74 -4.37 -12.93
C VAL A 190 -0.22 -5.32 -13.64
N ASN A 191 -0.60 -6.41 -12.99
CA ASN A 191 -1.47 -7.40 -13.62
C ASN A 191 -2.92 -6.94 -13.71
N HIS A 192 -3.48 -6.36 -12.66
CA HIS A 192 -4.86 -5.91 -12.72
C HIS A 192 -5.05 -4.64 -13.58
N ASP A 193 -4.03 -3.78 -13.70
CA ASP A 193 -4.11 -2.60 -14.56
C ASP A 193 -4.09 -2.99 -16.05
N ILE A 194 -3.38 -4.09 -16.42
CA ILE A 194 -3.49 -4.67 -17.76
C ILE A 194 -4.91 -5.17 -18.02
N ASP A 195 -5.47 -5.97 -17.10
CA ASP A 195 -6.83 -6.52 -17.23
C ASP A 195 -7.89 -5.42 -17.34
N ASP A 196 -7.83 -4.42 -16.47
CA ASP A 196 -8.74 -3.29 -16.49
C ASP A 196 -8.58 -2.42 -17.77
N SER A 197 -7.34 -2.28 -18.30
CA SER A 197 -7.08 -1.56 -19.55
C SER A 197 -7.62 -2.29 -20.77
N ILE A 198 -7.50 -3.61 -20.83
CA ILE A 198 -8.09 -4.44 -21.88
C ILE A 198 -9.61 -4.36 -21.82
N ARG A 199 -10.19 -4.44 -20.64
CA ARG A 199 -11.64 -4.30 -20.41
C ARG A 199 -12.16 -2.93 -20.82
N ALA A 200 -11.38 -1.88 -20.62
CA ALA A 200 -11.71 -0.51 -21.04
C ALA A 200 -11.54 -0.29 -22.56
N GLY A 201 -11.00 -1.27 -23.30
CA GLY A 201 -10.71 -1.14 -24.73
C GLY A 201 -9.54 -0.20 -25.04
N ILE A 202 -8.70 0.09 -24.05
CA ILE A 202 -7.53 0.97 -24.17
C ILE A 202 -6.31 0.16 -24.65
N LEU A 203 -6.22 -1.06 -24.20
CA LEU A 203 -5.15 -2.00 -24.53
C LEU A 203 -5.75 -3.27 -25.10
N LYS A 204 -5.01 -3.94 -25.99
CA LYS A 204 -5.29 -5.31 -26.42
C LYS A 204 -4.16 -6.22 -25.94
N GLU A 205 -4.44 -7.50 -25.82
CA GLU A 205 -3.39 -8.47 -25.44
C GLU A 205 -2.20 -8.45 -26.42
N GLU A 206 -2.47 -8.22 -27.71
CA GLU A 206 -1.46 -8.17 -28.78
C GLU A 206 -0.54 -6.94 -28.69
N ASP A 207 -0.94 -5.90 -27.95
CA ASP A 207 -0.15 -4.68 -27.75
C ASP A 207 0.96 -4.89 -26.72
N LEU A 208 0.85 -5.94 -25.89
CA LEU A 208 1.87 -6.25 -24.90
C LEU A 208 3.17 -6.70 -25.59
N PRO A 209 4.36 -6.22 -25.11
CA PRO A 209 5.64 -6.57 -25.75
C PRO A 209 5.90 -8.08 -25.69
N LYS A 210 6.06 -8.70 -26.89
CA LYS A 210 6.18 -10.16 -27.02
C LYS A 210 7.32 -10.76 -26.20
N ASN A 211 8.47 -10.13 -26.22
CA ASN A 211 9.64 -10.56 -25.44
C ASN A 211 9.38 -10.58 -23.93
N ILE A 212 8.53 -9.69 -23.44
CA ILE A 212 8.16 -9.64 -22.00
C ILE A 212 7.15 -10.74 -21.69
N ILE A 213 6.18 -10.96 -22.59
CA ILE A 213 5.15 -11.99 -22.44
C ILE A 213 5.75 -13.40 -22.50
N GLU A 214 6.77 -13.62 -23.33
CA GLU A 214 7.51 -14.91 -23.39
C GLU A 214 8.21 -15.23 -22.06
N ILE A 215 8.67 -14.22 -21.32
CA ILE A 215 9.34 -14.39 -20.03
C ILE A 215 8.34 -14.49 -18.88
N LEU A 216 7.36 -13.57 -18.83
CA LEU A 216 6.47 -13.45 -17.67
C LEU A 216 5.18 -14.27 -17.79
N GLY A 217 4.74 -14.61 -19.00
CA GLY A 217 3.48 -15.30 -19.27
C GLY A 217 2.49 -14.46 -20.06
N ALA A 218 1.65 -15.13 -20.86
CA ALA A 218 0.68 -14.49 -21.73
C ALA A 218 -0.55 -13.98 -20.97
N SER A 219 -1.08 -14.77 -20.05
CA SER A 219 -2.24 -14.41 -19.24
C SER A 219 -1.85 -13.72 -17.93
N GLY A 220 -2.80 -12.98 -17.34
CA GLY A 220 -2.61 -12.40 -16.00
C GLY A 220 -2.27 -13.44 -14.92
N SER A 221 -2.90 -14.63 -15.02
CA SER A 221 -2.65 -15.73 -14.09
C SER A 221 -1.22 -16.27 -14.23
N GLU A 222 -0.74 -16.48 -15.46
CA GLU A 222 0.64 -16.95 -15.71
C GLU A 222 1.66 -15.91 -15.22
N ARG A 223 1.44 -14.64 -15.50
CA ARG A 223 2.34 -13.57 -15.02
C ARG A 223 2.43 -13.49 -13.51
N ILE A 224 1.30 -13.60 -12.81
CA ILE A 224 1.29 -13.63 -11.35
C ILE A 224 2.03 -14.86 -10.84
N ASP A 225 1.77 -16.03 -11.41
CA ASP A 225 2.41 -17.29 -11.02
C ASP A 225 3.93 -17.23 -11.20
N THR A 226 4.40 -16.75 -12.36
CA THR A 226 5.83 -16.56 -12.66
C THR A 226 6.49 -15.62 -11.65
N LEU A 227 5.89 -14.44 -11.41
CA LEU A 227 6.45 -13.44 -10.51
C LEU A 227 6.47 -13.91 -9.05
N VAL A 228 5.41 -14.60 -8.61
CA VAL A 228 5.32 -15.16 -7.25
C VAL A 228 6.34 -16.26 -7.05
N LYS A 229 6.45 -17.21 -7.98
CA LYS A 229 7.41 -18.30 -7.90
C LYS A 229 8.85 -17.79 -7.91
N ASP A 230 9.16 -16.89 -8.83
CA ASP A 230 10.50 -16.30 -8.91
C ASP A 230 10.87 -15.53 -7.63
N CYS A 231 9.94 -14.72 -7.10
CA CYS A 231 10.15 -14.02 -5.85
C CYS A 231 10.46 -14.98 -4.69
N VAL A 232 9.73 -16.10 -4.60
CA VAL A 232 9.94 -17.12 -3.56
C VAL A 232 11.29 -17.80 -3.72
N PHE A 233 11.56 -18.37 -4.90
CA PHE A 233 12.78 -19.15 -5.11
C PHE A 233 14.04 -18.30 -5.02
N ASN A 234 14.04 -17.11 -5.63
CA ASN A 234 15.18 -16.21 -5.56
C ASN A 234 15.42 -15.67 -4.13
N THR A 235 14.36 -15.49 -3.35
CA THR A 235 14.49 -15.13 -1.93
C THR A 235 15.08 -16.27 -1.10
N ILE A 236 14.68 -17.51 -1.34
CA ILE A 236 15.28 -18.71 -0.69
C ILE A 236 16.77 -18.77 -1.03
N ASP A 237 17.14 -18.64 -2.29
CA ASP A 237 18.52 -18.63 -2.75
C ASP A 237 19.36 -17.53 -2.06
N ASN A 238 18.81 -16.33 -1.89
CA ASN A 238 19.48 -15.24 -1.18
C ASN A 238 19.70 -15.56 0.30
N ILE A 239 18.71 -16.16 0.96
CA ILE A 239 18.84 -16.59 2.37
C ILE A 239 19.93 -17.65 2.51
N ASP A 240 19.97 -18.64 1.61
CA ASP A 240 20.94 -19.73 1.63
C ASP A 240 22.37 -19.25 1.35
N LYS A 241 22.52 -18.22 0.51
CA LYS A 241 23.82 -17.56 0.24
C LYS A 241 24.30 -16.63 1.36
N GLY A 242 23.48 -16.42 2.40
CA GLY A 242 23.80 -15.51 3.51
C GLY A 242 23.61 -14.03 3.19
N GLU A 243 22.89 -13.71 2.12
CA GLU A 243 22.50 -12.36 1.72
C GLU A 243 20.98 -12.17 1.84
N PRO A 244 20.41 -12.24 3.05
CA PRO A 244 18.97 -12.33 3.25
C PRO A 244 18.24 -11.06 2.76
N ARG A 245 17.51 -11.18 1.67
CA ARG A 245 16.66 -10.12 1.07
C ARG A 245 15.57 -10.73 0.22
N VAL A 246 14.42 -10.05 0.14
CA VAL A 246 13.36 -10.39 -0.80
C VAL A 246 13.67 -9.74 -2.15
N SER A 247 13.72 -10.51 -3.24
CA SER A 247 13.97 -9.99 -4.58
C SER A 247 13.50 -10.95 -5.67
N LEU A 248 13.33 -10.41 -6.87
CA LEU A 248 13.23 -11.20 -8.11
C LEU A 248 14.63 -11.52 -8.62
N SER A 249 14.73 -12.55 -9.46
CA SER A 249 15.92 -12.79 -10.29
C SER A 249 16.14 -11.64 -11.27
N ASN A 250 17.35 -11.54 -11.83
CA ASN A 250 17.66 -10.43 -12.75
C ASN A 250 16.77 -10.48 -14.00
N GLU A 251 16.60 -11.64 -14.60
CA GLU A 251 15.81 -11.81 -15.83
C GLU A 251 14.35 -11.42 -15.63
N ILE A 252 13.70 -11.99 -14.61
CA ILE A 252 12.29 -11.73 -14.29
C ILE A 252 12.12 -10.27 -13.80
N GLY A 253 13.05 -9.78 -13.01
CA GLY A 253 13.03 -8.40 -12.51
C GLY A 253 13.14 -7.37 -13.64
N ASP A 254 14.04 -7.57 -14.61
CA ASP A 254 14.21 -6.68 -15.75
C ASP A 254 12.97 -6.70 -16.67
N ALA A 255 12.43 -7.88 -16.96
CA ALA A 255 11.19 -8.01 -17.73
C ALA A 255 10.01 -7.31 -17.01
N PHE A 256 9.92 -7.45 -15.69
CA PHE A 256 8.89 -6.81 -14.89
C PHE A 256 9.02 -5.27 -14.86
N ILE A 257 10.24 -4.73 -14.76
CA ILE A 257 10.51 -3.29 -14.88
C ILE A 257 10.11 -2.76 -16.25
N GLN A 258 10.43 -3.51 -17.34
CA GLN A 258 10.04 -3.13 -18.69
C GLN A 258 8.52 -3.14 -18.86
N LEU A 259 7.80 -4.15 -18.32
CA LEU A 259 6.34 -4.21 -18.36
C LEU A 259 5.71 -3.00 -17.63
N ARG A 260 6.22 -2.65 -16.44
CA ARG A 260 5.79 -1.45 -15.72
C ARG A 260 6.01 -0.17 -16.53
N LYS A 261 7.17 -0.05 -17.19
CA LYS A 261 7.48 1.10 -18.04
C LYS A 261 6.51 1.18 -19.20
N PHE A 262 6.21 0.06 -19.84
CA PHE A 262 5.21 -0.02 -20.92
C PHE A 262 3.84 0.49 -20.46
N LEU A 263 3.36 0.08 -19.29
CA LEU A 263 2.10 0.54 -18.72
C LEU A 263 2.13 2.03 -18.41
N PHE A 264 3.25 2.52 -17.88
CA PHE A 264 3.42 3.93 -17.56
C PHE A 264 3.30 4.80 -18.82
N ASP A 265 4.00 4.44 -19.87
CA ASP A 265 4.05 5.20 -21.11
C ASP A 265 2.73 5.14 -21.91
N ASN A 266 2.05 3.97 -21.92
CA ASN A 266 0.89 3.75 -22.78
C ASN A 266 -0.46 3.94 -22.07
N ILE A 267 -0.55 3.73 -20.76
CA ILE A 267 -1.79 3.81 -20.00
C ILE A 267 -1.81 5.06 -19.13
N TYR A 268 -0.87 5.19 -18.19
CA TYR A 268 -0.96 6.25 -17.18
C TYR A 268 -0.71 7.65 -17.78
N LEU A 269 0.19 7.78 -18.76
CA LEU A 269 0.40 9.02 -19.52
C LEU A 269 -0.38 9.05 -20.84
N GLY A 270 -1.13 8.00 -21.16
CA GLY A 270 -1.89 7.88 -22.40
C GLY A 270 -2.99 8.94 -22.56
N LYS A 271 -3.29 9.26 -23.82
CA LYS A 271 -4.34 10.24 -24.19
C LYS A 271 -5.73 9.87 -23.66
N TYR A 272 -6.01 8.59 -23.48
CA TYR A 272 -7.31 8.10 -23.00
C TYR A 272 -7.69 8.62 -21.63
N LEU A 273 -6.73 8.81 -20.75
CA LEU A 273 -6.97 9.32 -19.40
C LEU A 273 -6.80 10.84 -19.29
N GLU A 274 -6.40 11.52 -20.37
CA GLU A 274 -6.04 12.94 -20.33
C GLU A 274 -7.22 13.83 -19.91
N ASP A 275 -8.41 13.61 -20.50
CA ASP A 275 -9.60 14.41 -20.17
C ASP A 275 -10.08 14.15 -18.73
N GLU A 276 -10.04 12.88 -18.30
CA GLU A 276 -10.41 12.52 -16.94
C GLU A 276 -9.41 13.07 -15.92
N ARG A 277 -8.11 13.07 -16.25
CA ARG A 277 -7.07 13.72 -15.44
C ARG A 277 -7.35 15.22 -15.29
N LYS A 278 -7.57 15.95 -16.39
CA LYS A 278 -7.87 17.38 -16.35
C LYS A 278 -9.11 17.70 -15.50
N LYS A 279 -10.16 16.88 -15.58
CA LYS A 279 -11.35 17.02 -14.74
C LYS A 279 -11.04 16.78 -13.27
N ALA A 280 -10.30 15.72 -12.96
CA ALA A 280 -9.89 15.40 -11.60
C ALA A 280 -9.00 16.49 -11.00
N GLU A 281 -8.04 16.99 -11.78
CA GLU A 281 -7.18 18.13 -11.42
C GLU A 281 -8.01 19.37 -11.11
N PHE A 282 -8.92 19.72 -11.99
CA PHE A 282 -9.79 20.89 -11.80
C PHE A 282 -10.63 20.75 -10.51
N VAL A 283 -11.32 19.62 -10.34
CA VAL A 283 -12.21 19.40 -9.18
C VAL A 283 -11.41 19.42 -7.88
N LEU A 284 -10.30 18.68 -7.83
CA LEU A 284 -9.53 18.54 -6.60
C LEU A 284 -8.83 19.85 -6.23
N SER A 285 -8.25 20.55 -7.20
CA SER A 285 -7.64 21.87 -6.98
C SER A 285 -8.67 22.88 -6.44
N LYS A 286 -9.89 22.90 -6.99
CA LYS A 286 -10.95 23.79 -6.51
C LYS A 286 -11.39 23.46 -5.09
N VAL A 287 -11.51 22.19 -4.74
CA VAL A 287 -11.85 21.76 -3.37
C VAL A 287 -10.74 22.15 -2.39
N ILE A 288 -9.46 21.93 -2.77
CA ILE A 288 -8.32 22.30 -1.93
C ILE A 288 -8.28 23.81 -1.74
N GLU A 289 -8.33 24.61 -2.83
CA GLU A 289 -8.34 26.08 -2.76
C GLU A 289 -9.49 26.60 -1.89
N TYR A 290 -10.67 26.02 -2.03
CA TYR A 290 -11.84 26.43 -1.25
C TYR A 290 -11.63 26.24 0.24
N TYR A 291 -11.29 25.03 0.69
CA TYR A 291 -11.08 24.75 2.10
C TYR A 291 -9.79 25.38 2.67
N TYR A 292 -8.80 25.64 1.81
CA TYR A 292 -7.64 26.42 2.19
C TYR A 292 -8.00 27.85 2.58
N LYS A 293 -8.89 28.50 1.80
CA LYS A 293 -9.38 29.85 2.08
C LYS A 293 -10.45 29.90 3.18
N ASN A 294 -11.28 28.88 3.25
CA ASN A 294 -12.47 28.81 4.10
C ASN A 294 -12.38 27.60 5.06
N TRP A 295 -11.22 27.41 5.73
CA TRP A 295 -11.04 26.27 6.61
C TRP A 295 -12.09 26.15 7.71
N GLY A 296 -12.67 27.29 8.14
CA GLY A 296 -13.77 27.36 9.11
C GLY A 296 -15.04 26.67 8.65
N GLU A 297 -15.24 26.46 7.35
CA GLU A 297 -16.38 25.73 6.79
C GLU A 297 -16.15 24.24 6.64
N MET A 298 -14.95 23.75 7.01
CA MET A 298 -14.67 22.33 7.06
C MET A 298 -15.63 21.60 8.02
N PRO A 299 -16.16 20.42 7.67
CA PRO A 299 -17.07 19.70 8.56
C PRO A 299 -16.44 19.46 9.95
N GLU A 300 -17.26 19.62 11.01
CA GLU A 300 -16.84 19.56 12.41
C GLU A 300 -16.02 18.31 12.76
N LEU A 301 -16.36 17.17 12.16
CA LEU A 301 -15.59 15.95 12.35
C LEU A 301 -14.09 16.15 12.06
N TYR A 302 -13.77 16.86 10.99
CA TYR A 302 -12.39 17.11 10.59
C TYR A 302 -11.75 18.21 11.46
N LYS A 303 -12.47 19.27 11.77
CA LYS A 303 -11.99 20.31 12.71
C LYS A 303 -11.61 19.72 14.08
N ASN A 304 -12.42 18.80 14.60
CA ASN A 304 -12.16 18.14 15.88
C ASN A 304 -10.94 17.20 15.84
N ILE A 305 -10.65 16.58 14.69
CA ILE A 305 -9.40 15.83 14.51
C ILE A 305 -8.23 16.80 14.54
N TYR A 306 -8.36 17.95 13.88
CA TYR A 306 -7.33 18.98 13.82
C TYR A 306 -7.02 19.60 15.20
N SER A 307 -8.02 19.95 15.99
CA SER A 307 -7.81 20.54 17.31
C SER A 307 -7.09 19.62 18.29
N LYS A 308 -7.17 18.31 18.11
CA LYS A 308 -6.51 17.30 18.96
C LYS A 308 -5.09 16.93 18.49
N VAL A 309 -4.75 17.23 17.26
CA VAL A 309 -3.46 16.90 16.67
C VAL A 309 -2.69 18.20 16.45
N CYS A 310 -2.03 18.70 17.49
CA CYS A 310 -1.27 19.98 17.46
C CYS A 310 -0.22 20.09 16.33
N ASP A 311 0.19 18.98 15.70
CA ASP A 311 1.09 18.96 14.54
C ASP A 311 0.40 19.19 13.19
N VAL A 312 -0.89 19.44 13.18
CA VAL A 312 -1.65 19.67 11.95
C VAL A 312 -1.31 21.00 11.30
N LEU A 313 -0.72 21.91 12.07
CA LEU A 313 -0.15 23.13 11.52
C LEU A 313 0.93 22.89 10.48
N ASN A 314 1.54 21.70 10.44
CA ASN A 314 2.51 21.32 9.43
C ASN A 314 1.90 20.79 8.12
N ILE A 315 0.59 20.44 8.06
CA ILE A 315 -0.06 20.17 6.76
C ILE A 315 -0.40 21.45 6.04
N PHE A 316 -0.74 22.47 6.80
CA PHE A 316 -0.98 23.82 6.33
C PHE A 316 0.01 24.79 7.01
N GLY A 317 1.27 24.40 7.13
CA GLY A 317 2.34 25.26 7.69
C GLY A 317 2.40 26.66 7.06
N ILE A 318 1.73 26.84 5.94
CA ILE A 318 1.47 28.10 5.28
C ILE A 318 0.41 28.97 6.00
N ILE A 319 -0.55 28.37 6.72
CA ILE A 319 -1.65 29.17 7.30
C ILE A 319 -1.17 30.03 8.44
N ARG A 320 -0.21 29.58 9.26
CA ARG A 320 0.30 30.38 10.37
C ARG A 320 1.24 31.51 9.95
N ALA A 321 1.96 31.37 8.84
CA ALA A 321 2.86 32.40 8.36
C ALA A 321 2.15 33.62 7.71
N LYS A 322 0.86 33.51 7.44
CA LYS A 322 0.05 34.61 6.85
C LYS A 322 -0.95 35.27 7.79
N TYR A 323 -1.22 34.70 8.97
CA TYR A 323 -2.25 35.17 9.90
C TYR A 323 -1.80 35.25 11.39
N CYS A 324 -0.49 35.18 11.66
CA CYS A 324 0.09 35.63 12.96
C CYS A 324 0.93 36.88 12.74
#